data_ef8f117c4cde288cdce1b86f2765999a
#
_entry.id   ef8f117c4cde288cdce1b86f2765999a
#
_cell.length_a   1.000
_cell.length_b   1.000
_cell.length_c   1.000
_cell.angle_alpha   90.00
_cell.angle_beta   90.00
_cell.angle_gamma   90.00
#
_symmetry.space_group_name_H-M   'P 1'
#
loop_
_entity.id
_entity.type
_entity.pdbx_description
1 polymer ?
#
loop_
_entity_poly.entity_id
_entity_poly.type
_entity_poly.pdbx_seq_one_letter_code
_entity_poly.pdbx_strand_id
1 'polypeptide(L)'
;MKDVLKYFEEISDPKSGIDRYGIPFRTVEKKYFYDTGTGKVFELGDNVYDLLIHLFRNKGKYVAEELDMEEGELEAACMELAEAIDNENIFKSRAMDGFNCAQVNELEEQMGNGSKMLILEVTEKCNLRCKYCIYNEHTENYRSFGFKEMTEETAIKAIDH
;
A
#
# COMPACT_ATOMS: atom_id res chain seq x y z
N MET A 1 11.59 -27.09 7.72
CA MET A 1 11.70 -26.71 6.28
C MET A 1 10.40 -26.88 5.51
N LYS A 2 9.92 -28.10 5.28
CA LYS A 2 8.72 -28.34 4.45
C LYS A 2 7.47 -27.59 4.93
N ASP A 3 7.28 -27.39 6.22
CA ASP A 3 6.08 -26.77 6.78
C ASP A 3 6.01 -25.25 6.47
N VAL A 4 7.14 -24.54 6.49
CA VAL A 4 7.17 -23.10 6.15
C VAL A 4 6.96 -22.87 4.66
N LEU A 5 7.62 -23.64 3.80
CA LEU A 5 7.43 -23.54 2.36
C LEU A 5 5.98 -23.85 1.95
N LYS A 6 5.40 -24.88 2.57
CA LYS A 6 4.00 -25.24 2.37
C LYS A 6 3.06 -24.12 2.87
N TYR A 7 3.38 -23.49 4.00
CA TYR A 7 2.62 -22.34 4.51
C TYR A 7 2.55 -21.20 3.48
N PHE A 8 3.66 -20.84 2.83
CA PHE A 8 3.65 -19.81 1.81
C PHE A 8 2.82 -20.18 0.58
N GLU A 9 2.81 -21.45 0.18
CA GLU A 9 1.92 -21.94 -0.88
C GLU A 9 0.44 -21.84 -0.48
N GLU A 10 0.10 -22.17 0.76
CA GLU A 10 -1.27 -22.16 1.28
C GLU A 10 -1.84 -20.73 1.41
N ILE A 11 -1.03 -19.75 1.82
CA ILE A 11 -1.46 -18.36 1.95
C ILE A 11 -1.45 -17.57 0.64
N SER A 12 -0.93 -18.17 -0.44
CA SER A 12 -0.76 -17.51 -1.73
C SER A 12 -2.07 -17.34 -2.47
N ASP A 13 -2.30 -16.14 -3.00
CA ASP A 13 -3.40 -15.85 -3.91
C ASP A 13 -3.01 -16.20 -5.35
N PRO A 14 -3.91 -16.80 -6.16
CA PRO A 14 -3.58 -17.20 -7.54
C PRO A 14 -3.16 -16.05 -8.45
N LYS A 15 -3.62 -14.82 -8.20
CA LYS A 15 -3.31 -13.63 -9.01
C LYS A 15 -2.10 -12.87 -8.47
N SER A 16 -2.13 -12.52 -7.19
CA SER A 16 -1.16 -11.63 -6.55
C SER A 16 -0.09 -12.35 -5.72
N GLY A 17 -0.16 -13.68 -5.61
CA GLY A 17 0.80 -14.43 -4.79
C GLY A 17 0.72 -14.03 -3.32
N ILE A 18 1.86 -13.71 -2.74
CA ILE A 18 1.99 -13.31 -1.34
C ILE A 18 2.21 -11.80 -1.16
N ASP A 19 2.06 -11.00 -2.22
CA ASP A 19 2.37 -9.55 -2.22
C ASP A 19 1.60 -8.75 -1.16
N ARG A 20 0.38 -9.18 -0.83
CA ARG A 20 -0.43 -8.50 0.19
C ARG A 20 0.15 -8.55 1.61
N TYR A 21 1.06 -9.48 1.88
CA TYR A 21 1.59 -9.69 3.23
C TYR A 21 2.76 -8.76 3.56
N GLY A 22 3.45 -8.21 2.56
CA GLY A 22 4.56 -7.32 2.84
C GLY A 22 5.45 -7.05 1.63
N ILE A 23 6.56 -6.40 1.90
CA ILE A 23 7.54 -6.03 0.87
C ILE A 23 8.95 -6.28 1.40
N PRO A 24 9.72 -7.20 0.83
CA PRO A 24 11.15 -7.29 1.08
C PRO A 24 11.87 -6.13 0.35
N PHE A 25 12.73 -5.42 1.05
CA PHE A 25 13.49 -4.31 0.49
C PHE A 25 14.90 -4.24 1.08
N ARG A 26 15.78 -3.49 0.44
CA ARG A 26 17.15 -3.30 0.91
C ARG A 26 17.55 -1.84 0.86
N THR A 27 18.45 -1.46 1.77
CA THR A 27 19.24 -0.24 1.73
C THR A 27 20.61 -0.55 1.16
N VAL A 28 21.53 0.43 1.21
CA VAL A 28 22.94 0.21 0.82
C VAL A 28 23.64 -0.81 1.74
N GLU A 29 23.24 -0.86 3.01
CA GLU A 29 23.95 -1.62 4.05
C GLU A 29 23.21 -2.88 4.50
N LYS A 30 21.86 -2.87 4.47
CA LYS A 30 21.03 -3.89 5.13
C LYS A 30 19.81 -4.29 4.31
N LYS A 31 19.31 -5.48 4.61
CA LYS A 31 18.11 -6.10 4.03
C LYS A 31 16.98 -6.11 5.05
N TYR A 32 15.75 -5.88 4.59
CA TYR A 32 14.58 -5.72 5.46
C TYR A 32 13.33 -6.36 4.86
N PHE A 33 12.37 -6.63 5.72
CA PHE A 33 11.00 -6.97 5.36
C PHE A 33 10.03 -6.05 6.09
N TYR A 34 9.12 -5.41 5.36
CA TYR A 34 7.98 -4.69 5.92
C TYR A 34 6.75 -5.59 5.89
N ASP A 35 6.18 -5.91 7.05
CA ASP A 35 4.95 -6.69 7.18
C ASP A 35 3.72 -5.79 7.23
N THR A 36 2.79 -5.98 6.29
CA THR A 36 1.57 -5.17 6.18
C THR A 36 0.54 -5.45 7.27
N GLY A 37 0.57 -6.65 7.87
CA GLY A 37 -0.36 -7.05 8.91
C GLY A 37 -0.07 -6.41 10.24
N THR A 38 1.21 -6.36 10.62
CA THR A 38 1.67 -5.78 11.89
C THR A 38 2.15 -4.36 11.78
N GLY A 39 2.49 -3.90 10.56
CA GLY A 39 3.13 -2.61 10.30
C GLY A 39 4.60 -2.54 10.74
N LYS A 40 5.21 -3.68 11.10
CA LYS A 40 6.59 -3.74 11.55
C LYS A 40 7.58 -3.87 10.40
N VAL A 41 8.81 -3.40 10.64
CA VAL A 41 9.96 -3.60 9.75
C VAL A 41 10.97 -4.49 10.47
N PHE A 42 11.39 -5.56 9.82
CA PHE A 42 12.35 -6.53 10.33
C PHE A 42 13.64 -6.43 9.53
N GLU A 43 14.78 -6.41 10.21
CA GLU A 43 16.08 -6.60 9.59
C GLU A 43 16.27 -8.09 9.33
N LEU A 44 16.73 -8.46 8.13
CA LEU A 44 16.88 -9.83 7.68
C LEU A 44 18.34 -10.20 7.44
N GLY A 45 18.70 -11.44 7.75
CA GLY A 45 19.90 -12.05 7.24
C GLY A 45 19.85 -12.28 5.72
N ASP A 46 21.02 -12.47 5.11
CA ASP A 46 21.13 -12.60 3.65
C ASP A 46 20.30 -13.76 3.11
N ASN A 47 20.41 -14.92 3.69
CA ASN A 47 19.71 -16.14 3.25
C ASN A 47 18.18 -16.03 3.40
N VAL A 48 17.70 -15.44 4.49
CA VAL A 48 16.26 -15.19 4.70
C VAL A 48 15.71 -14.21 3.68
N TYR A 49 16.46 -13.13 3.40
CA TYR A 49 16.06 -12.16 2.39
C TYR A 49 16.00 -12.77 0.99
N ASP A 50 17.01 -13.54 0.60
CA ASP A 50 17.08 -14.17 -0.72
C ASP A 50 15.98 -15.23 -0.89
N LEU A 51 15.67 -15.99 0.15
CA LEU A 51 14.53 -16.90 0.19
C LEU A 51 13.20 -16.13 0.06
N LEU A 52 13.01 -15.02 0.78
CA LEU A 52 11.80 -14.21 0.67
C LEU A 52 11.65 -13.60 -0.72
N ILE A 53 12.69 -13.01 -1.30
CA ILE A 53 12.67 -12.50 -2.67
C ILE A 53 12.26 -13.59 -3.65
N HIS A 54 12.81 -14.81 -3.49
CA HIS A 54 12.46 -15.95 -4.32
C HIS A 54 10.96 -16.32 -4.18
N LEU A 55 10.45 -16.41 -2.95
CA LEU A 55 9.04 -16.73 -2.69
C LEU A 55 8.09 -15.64 -3.23
N PHE A 56 8.44 -14.36 -3.09
CA PHE A 56 7.64 -13.26 -3.65
C PHE A 56 7.60 -13.31 -5.17
N ARG A 57 8.73 -13.55 -5.85
CA ARG A 57 8.79 -13.70 -7.32
C ARG A 57 7.98 -14.89 -7.81
N ASN A 58 8.00 -15.99 -7.07
CA ASN A 58 7.35 -17.25 -7.44
C ASN A 58 5.96 -17.42 -6.80
N LYS A 59 5.34 -16.31 -6.37
CA LYS A 59 3.98 -16.30 -5.79
C LYS A 59 3.82 -17.32 -4.65
N GLY A 60 4.77 -17.34 -3.73
CA GLY A 60 4.76 -18.22 -2.57
C GLY A 60 5.27 -19.63 -2.82
N LYS A 61 5.68 -19.97 -4.04
CA LYS A 61 6.20 -21.30 -4.37
C LYS A 61 7.72 -21.33 -4.29
N TYR A 62 8.24 -22.38 -3.72
CA TYR A 62 9.68 -22.69 -3.74
C TYR A 62 10.04 -23.49 -4.99
N VAL A 63 11.00 -23.00 -5.79
CA VAL A 63 11.53 -23.63 -6.99
C VAL A 63 13.03 -23.80 -6.80
N ALA A 64 13.48 -25.03 -6.53
CA ALA A 64 14.86 -25.32 -6.13
C ALA A 64 15.91 -24.90 -7.18
N GLU A 65 15.56 -24.97 -8.46
CA GLU A 65 16.45 -24.64 -9.57
C GLU A 65 16.70 -23.14 -9.72
N GLU A 66 15.88 -22.30 -9.08
CA GLU A 66 15.94 -20.84 -9.21
C GLU A 66 16.56 -20.15 -8.00
N LEU A 67 16.87 -20.88 -6.94
CA LEU A 67 17.52 -20.35 -5.73
C LEU A 67 18.83 -21.08 -5.50
N ASP A 68 19.95 -20.37 -5.70
CA ASP A 68 21.30 -20.86 -5.42
C ASP A 68 21.58 -20.73 -3.92
N MET A 69 21.17 -21.76 -3.16
CA MET A 69 21.32 -21.81 -1.70
C MET A 69 21.58 -23.26 -1.28
N GLU A 70 22.55 -23.46 -0.40
CA GLU A 70 22.84 -24.78 0.15
C GLU A 70 21.70 -25.28 1.04
N GLU A 71 21.49 -26.59 1.09
CA GLU A 71 20.37 -27.19 1.84
C GLU A 71 20.38 -26.79 3.32
N GLY A 72 21.57 -26.71 3.95
CA GLY A 72 21.70 -26.28 5.34
C GLY A 72 21.34 -24.81 5.58
N GLU A 73 21.67 -23.92 4.61
CA GLU A 73 21.32 -22.51 4.65
C GLU A 73 19.82 -22.29 4.45
N LEU A 74 19.22 -23.06 3.53
CA LEU A 74 17.79 -23.04 3.31
C LEU A 74 17.02 -23.50 4.55
N GLU A 75 17.51 -24.56 5.21
CA GLU A 75 16.88 -25.06 6.44
C GLU A 75 16.95 -24.02 7.56
N ALA A 76 18.10 -23.38 7.74
CA ALA A 76 18.28 -22.30 8.73
C ALA A 76 17.35 -21.09 8.43
N ALA A 77 17.28 -20.66 7.17
CA ALA A 77 16.39 -19.58 6.76
C ALA A 77 14.90 -19.91 6.97
N CYS A 78 14.50 -21.14 6.67
CA CYS A 78 13.14 -21.61 6.94
C CYS A 78 12.82 -21.65 8.44
N MET A 79 13.78 -22.04 9.28
CA MET A 79 13.59 -22.05 10.74
C MET A 79 13.41 -20.62 11.28
N GLU A 80 14.26 -19.70 10.87
CA GLU A 80 14.16 -18.28 11.25
C GLU A 80 12.82 -17.67 10.83
N LEU A 81 12.35 -17.93 9.60
CA LEU A 81 11.05 -17.50 9.14
C LEU A 81 9.89 -18.13 9.93
N ALA A 82 9.96 -19.42 10.25
CA ALA A 82 8.95 -20.09 11.07
C ALA A 82 8.83 -19.44 12.44
N GLU A 83 9.96 -19.20 13.09
CA GLU A 83 10.03 -18.57 14.40
C GLU A 83 9.46 -17.12 14.35
N ALA A 84 9.80 -16.34 13.31
CA ALA A 84 9.27 -15.00 13.12
C ALA A 84 7.76 -15.00 12.86
N ILE A 85 7.23 -15.94 12.06
CA ILE A 85 5.79 -16.09 11.81
C ILE A 85 5.04 -16.38 13.11
N ASP A 86 5.57 -17.23 13.95
CA ASP A 86 4.92 -17.65 15.20
C ASP A 86 5.01 -16.57 16.28
N ASN A 87 6.19 -16.00 16.49
CA ASN A 87 6.45 -15.05 17.58
C ASN A 87 6.00 -13.63 17.26
N GLU A 88 6.16 -13.19 16.01
CA GLU A 88 5.91 -11.80 15.61
C GLU A 88 4.57 -11.61 14.85
N ASN A 89 3.86 -12.69 14.58
CA ASN A 89 2.59 -12.70 13.83
C ASN A 89 2.67 -12.09 12.42
N ILE A 90 3.82 -12.18 11.77
CA ILE A 90 3.99 -11.73 10.39
C ILE A 90 3.31 -12.68 9.39
N PHE A 91 3.07 -12.22 8.16
CA PHE A 91 2.37 -12.96 7.10
C PHE A 91 0.95 -13.43 7.47
N LYS A 92 0.30 -12.76 8.44
CA LYS A 92 -1.07 -13.08 8.90
C LYS A 92 -2.08 -11.98 8.60
N SER A 93 -1.75 -11.01 7.72
CA SER A 93 -2.68 -9.94 7.34
C SER A 93 -3.94 -10.52 6.69
N ARG A 94 -5.11 -10.01 7.08
CA ARG A 94 -6.38 -10.40 6.46
C ARG A 94 -6.49 -9.80 5.06
N ALA A 95 -7.15 -10.51 4.16
CA ALA A 95 -7.57 -9.91 2.89
C ALA A 95 -8.52 -8.74 3.18
N MET A 96 -8.39 -7.67 2.40
CA MET A 96 -9.31 -6.55 2.50
C MET A 96 -10.57 -6.90 1.72
N ASP A 97 -11.66 -7.15 2.43
CA ASP A 97 -12.96 -7.52 1.83
C ASP A 97 -13.68 -6.32 1.21
N GLY A 98 -13.24 -5.12 1.54
CA GLY A 98 -13.78 -3.87 1.02
C GLY A 98 -13.15 -2.67 1.70
N PHE A 99 -13.30 -1.52 1.04
CA PHE A 99 -12.94 -0.24 1.64
C PHE A 99 -14.21 0.43 2.17
N ASN A 100 -14.36 0.49 3.49
CA ASN A 100 -15.46 1.17 4.14
C ASN A 100 -14.92 2.45 4.80
N CYS A 101 -15.23 3.58 4.20
CA CYS A 101 -14.87 4.88 4.74
C CYS A 101 -16.09 5.48 5.45
N ALA A 102 -16.05 5.58 6.77
CA ALA A 102 -17.14 6.15 7.57
C ALA A 102 -17.53 7.56 7.08
N GLN A 103 -16.55 8.36 6.69
CA GLN A 103 -16.77 9.71 6.15
C GLN A 103 -17.59 9.70 4.85
N VAL A 104 -17.45 8.67 4.00
CA VAL A 104 -18.24 8.55 2.78
C VAL A 104 -19.65 8.06 3.10
N ASN A 105 -19.80 7.12 4.03
CA ASN A 105 -21.10 6.57 4.41
C ASN A 105 -21.99 7.60 5.14
N GLU A 106 -21.38 8.52 5.87
CA GLU A 106 -22.06 9.57 6.61
C GLU A 106 -22.07 10.91 5.84
N LEU A 107 -21.61 10.92 4.57
CA LEU A 107 -21.40 12.15 3.81
C LEU A 107 -22.67 12.98 3.68
N GLU A 108 -23.82 12.33 3.43
CA GLU A 108 -25.09 13.02 3.26
C GLU A 108 -25.55 13.71 4.55
N GLU A 109 -25.38 13.04 5.70
CA GLU A 109 -25.67 13.62 7.01
C GLU A 109 -24.69 14.72 7.38
N GLN A 110 -23.41 14.53 7.13
CA GLN A 110 -22.37 15.53 7.41
C GLN A 110 -22.49 16.75 6.51
N MET A 111 -22.88 16.60 5.25
CA MET A 111 -23.14 17.73 4.36
C MET A 111 -24.39 18.51 4.76
N GLY A 112 -25.45 17.83 5.22
CA GLY A 112 -26.68 18.49 5.66
C GLY A 112 -26.56 19.27 6.97
N ASN A 113 -25.80 18.73 7.95
CA ASN A 113 -25.79 19.24 9.31
C ASN A 113 -24.41 19.63 9.83
N GLY A 114 -23.35 19.28 9.12
CA GLY A 114 -21.97 19.36 9.65
C GLY A 114 -21.02 20.25 8.91
N SER A 115 -21.42 20.92 7.85
CA SER A 115 -20.52 21.78 7.08
C SER A 115 -20.09 23.00 7.92
N LYS A 116 -18.81 23.01 8.33
CA LYS A 116 -18.21 24.07 9.14
C LYS A 116 -17.38 25.06 8.32
N MET A 117 -17.12 24.72 7.07
CA MET A 117 -16.26 25.52 6.20
C MET A 117 -16.76 25.43 4.75
N LEU A 118 -16.93 26.58 4.14
CA LEU A 118 -17.19 26.74 2.72
C LEU A 118 -15.93 27.32 2.06
N ILE A 119 -15.42 26.64 1.03
CA ILE A 119 -14.30 27.10 0.23
C ILE A 119 -14.83 27.44 -1.16
N LEU A 120 -14.78 28.73 -1.52
CA LEU A 120 -15.18 29.21 -2.83
C LEU A 120 -13.95 29.37 -3.73
N GLU A 121 -13.91 28.63 -4.83
CA GLU A 121 -12.90 28.78 -5.86
C GLU A 121 -13.40 29.85 -6.88
N VAL A 122 -12.96 31.05 -6.69
CA VAL A 122 -13.51 32.23 -7.42
C VAL A 122 -13.02 32.32 -8.86
N THR A 123 -11.92 31.67 -9.22
CA THR A 123 -11.37 31.67 -10.57
C THR A 123 -10.52 30.46 -10.86
N GLU A 124 -10.58 29.97 -12.10
CA GLU A 124 -9.68 28.94 -12.64
C GLU A 124 -8.38 29.52 -13.21
N LYS A 125 -8.29 30.86 -13.30
CA LYS A 125 -7.12 31.52 -13.85
C LYS A 125 -5.98 31.54 -12.87
N CYS A 126 -4.81 31.08 -13.30
CA CYS A 126 -3.58 31.13 -12.51
C CYS A 126 -2.37 31.36 -13.42
N ASN A 127 -1.46 32.21 -13.02
CA ASN A 127 -0.23 32.51 -13.75
C ASN A 127 1.03 31.83 -13.19
N LEU A 128 0.96 31.15 -12.03
CA LEU A 128 2.13 30.62 -11.35
C LEU A 128 2.58 29.25 -11.89
N ARG A 129 1.66 28.38 -12.27
CA ARG A 129 1.98 27.03 -12.79
C ARG A 129 2.90 26.20 -11.88
N CYS A 130 2.65 26.21 -10.58
CA CYS A 130 3.46 25.47 -9.60
C CYS A 130 3.51 23.96 -9.92
N LYS A 131 4.68 23.34 -9.83
CA LYS A 131 4.87 21.92 -10.14
C LYS A 131 4.07 20.96 -9.23
N TYR A 132 3.75 21.38 -8.01
CA TYR A 132 2.97 20.61 -7.02
C TYR A 132 1.47 20.94 -7.06
N CYS A 133 1.00 21.74 -8.02
CA CYS A 133 -0.38 22.13 -8.09
C CYS A 133 -1.26 20.97 -8.56
N ILE A 134 -2.38 20.74 -7.85
CA ILE A 134 -3.36 19.69 -8.21
C ILE A 134 -4.04 19.94 -9.56
N TYR A 135 -4.04 21.17 -10.06
CA TYR A 135 -4.58 21.56 -11.37
C TYR A 135 -3.55 21.48 -12.49
N ASN A 136 -2.35 20.95 -12.20
CA ASN A 136 -1.32 20.79 -13.20
C ASN A 136 -1.72 19.68 -14.21
N GLU A 137 -1.34 19.86 -15.46
CA GLU A 137 -1.55 18.93 -16.57
C GLU A 137 -0.98 17.51 -16.35
N HIS A 138 -0.12 17.33 -15.33
CA HIS A 138 0.41 16.03 -14.93
C HIS A 138 -0.53 15.22 -14.04
N THR A 139 -1.67 15.78 -13.61
CA THR A 139 -2.65 15.12 -12.78
C THR A 139 -3.81 14.64 -13.65
N GLU A 140 -3.78 13.39 -14.08
CA GLU A 140 -4.84 12.79 -14.88
C GLU A 140 -6.18 12.79 -14.12
N ASN A 141 -7.27 13.07 -14.85
CA ASN A 141 -8.65 13.05 -14.32
C ASN A 141 -8.98 14.10 -13.25
N TYR A 142 -8.20 15.15 -13.13
CA TYR A 142 -8.49 16.28 -12.27
C TYR A 142 -8.80 17.54 -13.09
N ARG A 143 -9.29 18.61 -12.41
CA ARG A 143 -9.52 19.90 -13.09
C ARG A 143 -8.20 20.49 -13.56
N SER A 144 -8.18 20.96 -14.79
CA SER A 144 -7.08 21.76 -15.32
C SER A 144 -7.31 23.25 -15.11
N PHE A 145 -6.25 24.05 -15.28
CA PHE A 145 -6.38 25.50 -15.37
C PHE A 145 -7.33 25.90 -16.51
N GLY A 146 -8.21 26.85 -16.23
CA GLY A 146 -9.21 27.35 -17.17
C GLY A 146 -9.32 28.88 -17.15
N PHE A 147 -10.41 29.38 -17.70
CA PHE A 147 -10.70 30.82 -17.78
C PHE A 147 -12.01 31.20 -17.10
N LYS A 148 -12.66 30.24 -16.43
CA LYS A 148 -13.92 30.53 -15.74
C LYS A 148 -13.68 31.37 -14.50
N GLU A 149 -14.65 32.21 -14.24
CA GLU A 149 -14.74 33.03 -13.03
C GLU A 149 -16.10 32.80 -12.40
N MET A 150 -16.15 32.76 -11.08
CA MET A 150 -17.39 32.63 -10.34
C MET A 150 -18.16 33.95 -10.43
N THR A 151 -19.45 33.84 -10.69
CA THR A 151 -20.33 35.03 -10.65
C THR A 151 -20.71 35.33 -9.20
N GLU A 152 -21.02 36.62 -8.94
CA GLU A 152 -21.51 37.05 -7.61
C GLU A 152 -22.78 36.28 -7.21
N GLU A 153 -23.70 36.05 -8.15
CA GLU A 153 -24.90 35.26 -7.90
C GLU A 153 -24.60 33.85 -7.44
N THR A 154 -23.60 33.19 -8.05
CA THR A 154 -23.17 31.84 -7.65
C THR A 154 -22.57 31.84 -6.25
N ALA A 155 -21.74 32.84 -5.92
CA ALA A 155 -21.12 32.98 -4.62
C ALA A 155 -22.19 33.20 -3.52
N ILE A 156 -23.16 34.10 -3.77
CA ILE A 156 -24.26 34.34 -2.82
C ILE A 156 -25.09 33.08 -2.61
N LYS A 157 -25.49 32.37 -3.66
CA LYS A 157 -26.23 31.12 -3.54
C LYS A 157 -25.47 30.06 -2.72
N ALA A 158 -24.14 30.01 -2.85
CA ALA A 158 -23.33 29.03 -2.10
C ALA A 158 -23.22 29.40 -0.60
N ILE A 159 -23.32 30.71 -0.26
CA ILE A 159 -23.29 31.18 1.12
C ILE A 159 -24.65 31.00 1.80
N ASP A 160 -25.74 31.16 1.05
CA ASP A 160 -27.11 31.07 1.56
C ASP A 160 -27.64 29.64 1.69
N HIS A 161 -26.87 28.65 1.21
CA HIS A 161 -27.22 27.22 1.28
C HIS A 161 -26.90 26.63 2.63
#